data_4ea57d87a516b519d9865bed99de4bcc
#
_entry.id   4ea57d87a516b519d9865bed99de4bcc
#
_cell.length_a   1.000
_cell.length_b   1.000
_cell.length_c   1.000
_cell.angle_alpha   90.00
_cell.angle_beta   90.00
_cell.angle_gamma   90.00
#
_symmetry.space_group_name_H-M   'P 1'
#
loop_
_entity.id
_entity.type
_entity.pdbx_description
1 polymer ?
#
loop_
_entity_poly.entity_id
_entity_poly.type
_entity_poly.pdbx_seq_one_letter_code
_entity_poly.pdbx_strand_id
1 'polypeptide(L)'
;MTRSPVHAVLWDFDNTLVDTRARNRSVTRTILARLTGRDPDDFAVLRTQRAYDRAIHRTQNWQDLYRVEFGLEDDLIRQAGRWWTDVQLGDRTRTSWFDGIAPVVRTLARWPQAIVSLNTRENIVAALEAEGLETAFELVVGCEQVGYHRQKPMPDGLLECVERMTGMAAGTVFYIGDHPIDAECAANANATLEARGHAVRVVSIGASYQAGASWDGWRVEPAHRVRTPAEILDIVHSTADSPTST
;
A
#
# COMPACT_ATOMS: atom_id res chain seq x y z
N MET A 1 -15.54 20.67 24.02
CA MET A 1 -15.27 19.43 23.26
C MET A 1 -14.35 19.80 22.09
N THR A 2 -13.08 19.51 22.19
CA THR A 2 -12.12 19.75 21.12
C THR A 2 -12.24 18.64 20.08
N ARG A 3 -12.39 18.99 18.80
CA ARG A 3 -12.41 18.01 17.70
C ARG A 3 -11.04 17.37 17.60
N SER A 4 -10.95 16.06 17.37
CA SER A 4 -9.70 15.42 16.97
C SER A 4 -9.48 15.74 15.47
N PRO A 5 -8.57 16.66 15.12
CA PRO A 5 -8.44 17.07 13.75
C PRO A 5 -7.95 15.91 12.88
N VAL A 6 -8.51 15.78 11.69
CA VAL A 6 -7.89 14.97 10.63
C VAL A 6 -6.73 15.78 10.07
N HIS A 7 -5.53 15.22 10.12
CA HIS A 7 -4.31 15.90 9.70
C HIS A 7 -3.87 15.51 8.30
N ALA A 8 -4.01 14.23 7.91
CA ALA A 8 -3.57 13.74 6.63
C ALA A 8 -4.30 12.45 6.23
N VAL A 9 -4.27 12.15 4.93
CA VAL A 9 -4.74 10.91 4.36
C VAL A 9 -3.59 10.26 3.60
N LEU A 10 -3.17 9.09 4.05
CA LEU A 10 -2.06 8.33 3.49
C LEU A 10 -2.60 7.10 2.76
N TRP A 11 -1.94 6.71 1.69
CA TRP A 11 -2.39 5.67 0.80
C TRP A 11 -1.29 4.64 0.55
N ASP A 12 -1.65 3.38 0.50
CA ASP A 12 -0.92 2.42 -0.31
C ASP A 12 -1.22 2.67 -1.80
N PHE A 13 -0.40 2.10 -2.69
CA PHE A 13 -0.53 2.33 -4.13
C PHE A 13 -1.11 1.12 -4.86
N ASP A 14 -0.43 -0.03 -4.80
CA ASP A 14 -0.80 -1.24 -5.54
C ASP A 14 -2.10 -1.82 -4.99
N ASN A 15 -3.10 -2.00 -5.85
CA ASN A 15 -4.45 -2.52 -5.52
C ASN A 15 -5.27 -1.66 -4.52
N THR A 16 -4.73 -0.50 -4.15
CA THR A 16 -5.44 0.52 -3.36
C THR A 16 -5.84 1.72 -4.22
N LEU A 17 -4.92 2.29 -4.97
CA LEU A 17 -5.19 3.35 -5.95
C LEU A 17 -5.34 2.76 -7.36
N VAL A 18 -4.46 1.85 -7.73
CA VAL A 18 -4.32 1.26 -9.08
C VAL A 18 -4.41 -0.25 -9.02
N ASP A 19 -5.22 -0.87 -9.87
CA ASP A 19 -5.20 -2.32 -10.07
C ASP A 19 -3.94 -2.72 -10.85
N THR A 20 -2.94 -3.18 -10.11
CA THR A 20 -1.63 -3.60 -10.64
C THR A 20 -1.47 -5.12 -10.70
N ARG A 21 -2.46 -5.90 -10.29
CA ARG A 21 -2.38 -7.37 -10.15
C ARG A 21 -1.88 -8.08 -11.41
N ALA A 22 -2.45 -7.76 -12.55
CA ALA A 22 -2.06 -8.39 -13.80
C ALA A 22 -0.61 -8.05 -14.19
N ARG A 23 -0.22 -6.78 -14.01
CA ARG A 23 1.16 -6.31 -14.24
C ARG A 23 2.13 -6.96 -13.27
N ASN A 24 1.84 -6.99 -11.98
CA ASN A 24 2.71 -7.58 -10.97
C ASN A 24 2.95 -9.08 -11.24
N ARG A 25 1.91 -9.81 -11.66
CA ARG A 25 2.07 -11.20 -12.11
C ARG A 25 2.94 -11.30 -13.37
N SER A 26 2.76 -10.44 -14.37
CA SER A 26 3.55 -10.42 -15.60
C SER A 26 5.03 -10.13 -15.32
N VAL A 27 5.30 -9.12 -14.49
CA VAL A 27 6.67 -8.77 -14.05
C VAL A 27 7.31 -9.94 -13.30
N THR A 28 6.58 -10.56 -12.35
CA THR A 28 7.06 -11.74 -11.61
C THR A 28 7.41 -12.89 -12.56
N ARG A 29 6.57 -13.18 -13.56
CA ARG A 29 6.84 -14.20 -14.59
C ARG A 29 8.14 -13.90 -15.34
N THR A 30 8.34 -12.66 -15.77
CA THR A 30 9.53 -12.23 -16.50
C THR A 30 10.79 -12.36 -15.64
N ILE A 31 10.73 -11.91 -14.39
CA ILE A 31 11.87 -11.99 -13.46
C ILE A 31 12.23 -13.45 -13.18
N LEU A 32 11.24 -14.30 -12.88
CA LEU A 32 11.50 -15.72 -12.58
C LEU A 32 12.08 -16.47 -13.78
N ALA A 33 11.56 -16.23 -14.99
CA ALA A 33 12.14 -16.82 -16.20
C ALA A 33 13.64 -16.45 -16.35
N ARG A 34 13.98 -15.19 -16.09
CA ARG A 34 15.38 -14.70 -16.18
C ARG A 34 16.27 -15.27 -15.08
N LEU A 35 15.75 -15.40 -13.83
CA LEU A 35 16.53 -15.89 -12.69
C LEU A 35 16.75 -17.39 -12.73
N THR A 36 15.75 -18.16 -13.14
CA THR A 36 15.74 -19.62 -12.99
C THR A 36 15.96 -20.36 -14.30
N GLY A 37 15.78 -19.69 -15.44
CA GLY A 37 15.78 -20.34 -16.76
C GLY A 37 14.59 -21.28 -17.00
N ARG A 38 13.60 -21.33 -16.07
CA ARG A 38 12.42 -22.19 -16.15
C ARG A 38 11.26 -21.46 -16.80
N ASP A 39 10.33 -22.24 -17.38
CA ASP A 39 9.06 -21.69 -17.83
C ASP A 39 8.28 -21.19 -16.61
N PRO A 40 7.77 -19.94 -16.60
CA PRO A 40 6.92 -19.45 -15.52
C PRO A 40 5.67 -20.33 -15.26
N ASP A 41 5.17 -21.07 -16.23
CA ASP A 41 4.03 -21.98 -16.07
C ASP A 41 4.38 -23.26 -15.29
N ASP A 42 5.67 -23.52 -15.05
CA ASP A 42 6.11 -24.57 -14.11
C ASP A 42 5.72 -24.22 -12.66
N PHE A 43 5.54 -22.94 -12.35
CA PHE A 43 5.11 -22.48 -11.05
C PHE A 43 3.58 -22.38 -11.00
N ALA A 44 2.93 -23.29 -10.25
CA ALA A 44 1.48 -23.35 -10.17
C ALA A 44 0.81 -22.00 -9.81
N VAL A 45 1.48 -21.20 -8.99
CA VAL A 45 1.05 -19.86 -8.55
C VAL A 45 0.94 -18.87 -9.72
N LEU A 46 1.76 -19.02 -10.74
CA LEU A 46 1.82 -18.09 -11.89
C LEU A 46 0.88 -18.46 -13.03
N ARG A 47 0.25 -19.64 -13.00
CA ARG A 47 -0.63 -20.11 -14.08
C ARG A 47 -1.90 -19.28 -14.22
N THR A 48 -2.45 -18.77 -13.11
CA THR A 48 -3.67 -17.95 -13.13
C THR A 48 -3.54 -16.74 -12.23
N GLN A 49 -4.24 -15.65 -12.56
CA GLN A 49 -4.31 -14.46 -11.72
C GLN A 49 -4.82 -14.80 -10.30
N ARG A 50 -5.89 -15.57 -10.20
CA ARG A 50 -6.47 -15.98 -8.92
C ARG A 50 -5.49 -16.76 -8.03
N ALA A 51 -4.62 -17.60 -8.62
CA ALA A 51 -3.61 -18.32 -7.85
C ALA A 51 -2.54 -17.38 -7.32
N TYR A 52 -2.10 -16.43 -8.14
CA TYR A 52 -1.13 -15.40 -7.78
C TYR A 52 -1.65 -14.48 -6.67
N ASP A 53 -2.87 -13.96 -6.80
CA ASP A 53 -3.49 -13.10 -5.81
C ASP A 53 -3.61 -13.81 -4.45
N ARG A 54 -4.03 -15.07 -4.44
CA ARG A 54 -4.08 -15.86 -3.19
C ARG A 54 -2.71 -16.08 -2.56
N ALA A 55 -1.67 -16.24 -3.37
CA ALA A 55 -0.31 -16.40 -2.85
C ALA A 55 0.18 -15.11 -2.20
N ILE A 56 -0.03 -13.96 -2.85
CA ILE A 56 0.30 -12.65 -2.28
C ILE A 56 -0.37 -12.44 -0.92
N HIS A 57 -1.66 -12.72 -0.79
CA HIS A 57 -2.37 -12.54 0.48
C HIS A 57 -1.97 -13.52 1.59
N ARG A 58 -1.32 -14.65 1.26
CA ARG A 58 -0.80 -15.62 2.25
C ARG A 58 0.60 -15.29 2.73
N THR A 59 1.33 -14.52 1.97
CA THR A 59 2.72 -14.15 2.26
C THR A 59 2.78 -12.78 2.92
N GLN A 60 3.84 -12.54 3.71
CA GLN A 60 3.97 -11.28 4.45
C GLN A 60 4.34 -10.11 3.54
N ASN A 61 5.12 -10.39 2.50
CA ASN A 61 5.59 -9.40 1.53
C ASN A 61 6.06 -10.11 0.24
N TRP A 62 6.50 -9.35 -0.75
CA TRP A 62 6.97 -9.92 -2.01
C TRP A 62 8.23 -10.80 -1.85
N GLN A 63 9.11 -10.51 -0.89
CA GLN A 63 10.29 -11.34 -0.63
C GLN A 63 9.86 -12.72 -0.12
N ASP A 64 8.89 -12.75 0.77
CA ASP A 64 8.33 -13.99 1.30
C ASP A 64 7.61 -14.80 0.22
N LEU A 65 6.89 -14.12 -0.69
CA LEU A 65 6.32 -14.76 -1.88
C LEU A 65 7.40 -15.48 -2.69
N TYR A 66 8.52 -14.80 -2.96
CA TYR A 66 9.61 -15.38 -3.75
C TYR A 66 10.29 -16.55 -3.04
N ARG A 67 10.43 -16.48 -1.73
CA ARG A 67 10.99 -17.55 -0.91
C ARG A 67 10.07 -18.75 -0.80
N VAL A 68 8.81 -18.53 -0.45
CA VAL A 68 7.85 -19.61 -0.12
C VAL A 68 7.27 -20.26 -1.36
N GLU A 69 6.84 -19.47 -2.34
CA GLU A 69 6.12 -19.98 -3.51
C GLU A 69 7.05 -20.38 -4.67
N PHE A 70 8.26 -19.79 -4.75
CA PHE A 70 9.20 -20.07 -5.83
C PHE A 70 10.48 -20.74 -5.36
N GLY A 71 10.70 -20.89 -4.05
CA GLY A 71 11.86 -21.55 -3.47
C GLY A 71 13.19 -20.84 -3.74
N LEU A 72 13.18 -19.50 -3.84
CA LEU A 72 14.38 -18.74 -4.11
C LEU A 72 15.16 -18.42 -2.83
N GLU A 73 16.47 -18.49 -2.94
CA GLU A 73 17.41 -18.04 -1.91
C GLU A 73 17.53 -16.50 -1.90
N ASP A 74 17.98 -15.96 -0.78
CA ASP A 74 18.02 -14.51 -0.54
C ASP A 74 18.81 -13.72 -1.58
N ASP A 75 19.89 -14.30 -2.16
CA ASP A 75 20.66 -13.65 -3.22
C ASP A 75 19.83 -13.43 -4.49
N LEU A 76 19.06 -14.43 -4.90
CA LEU A 76 18.15 -14.34 -6.05
C LEU A 76 16.99 -13.42 -5.76
N ILE A 77 16.48 -13.40 -4.54
CA ILE A 77 15.43 -12.47 -4.12
C ILE A 77 15.94 -11.01 -4.19
N ARG A 78 17.15 -10.74 -3.69
CA ARG A 78 17.78 -9.42 -3.84
C ARG A 78 17.97 -9.03 -5.30
N GLN A 79 18.32 -9.98 -6.16
CA GLN A 79 18.47 -9.74 -7.59
C GLN A 79 17.10 -9.45 -8.25
N ALA A 80 16.04 -10.17 -7.88
CA ALA A 80 14.68 -9.89 -8.32
C ALA A 80 14.27 -8.44 -8.00
N GLY A 81 14.53 -8.00 -6.77
CA GLY A 81 14.25 -6.62 -6.34
C GLY A 81 14.99 -5.57 -7.16
N ARG A 82 16.27 -5.79 -7.48
CA ARG A 82 17.04 -4.88 -8.35
C ARG A 82 16.49 -4.76 -9.77
N TRP A 83 15.87 -5.83 -10.29
CA TRP A 83 15.32 -5.83 -11.64
C TRP A 83 13.87 -5.36 -11.72
N TRP A 84 13.19 -5.27 -10.56
CA TRP A 84 11.75 -5.03 -10.51
C TRP A 84 11.34 -3.76 -11.28
N THR A 85 11.97 -2.64 -10.97
CA THR A 85 11.65 -1.34 -11.59
C THR A 85 11.82 -1.38 -13.11
N ASP A 86 12.98 -1.83 -13.58
CA ASP A 86 13.26 -1.87 -15.02
C ASP A 86 12.28 -2.80 -15.77
N VAL A 87 11.99 -3.98 -15.19
CA VAL A 87 11.04 -4.92 -15.79
C VAL A 87 9.63 -4.35 -15.76
N GLN A 88 9.23 -3.71 -14.68
CA GLN A 88 7.89 -3.10 -14.55
C GLN A 88 7.69 -1.92 -15.52
N LEU A 89 8.67 -1.05 -15.67
CA LEU A 89 8.62 0.06 -16.63
C LEU A 89 8.58 -0.43 -18.07
N GLY A 90 9.22 -1.56 -18.35
CA GLY A 90 9.18 -2.20 -19.69
C GLY A 90 7.94 -3.05 -19.95
N ASP A 91 7.17 -3.39 -18.91
CA ASP A 91 5.98 -4.24 -19.02
C ASP A 91 4.80 -3.45 -19.60
N ARG A 92 4.14 -4.02 -20.62
CA ARG A 92 3.02 -3.38 -21.32
C ARG A 92 1.65 -3.85 -20.82
N THR A 93 1.60 -4.63 -19.78
CA THR A 93 0.34 -5.04 -19.15
C THR A 93 -0.38 -3.81 -18.62
N ARG A 94 -1.61 -3.62 -19.07
CA ARG A 94 -2.41 -2.47 -18.65
C ARG A 94 -2.72 -2.53 -17.17
N THR A 95 -2.59 -1.38 -16.54
CA THR A 95 -3.13 -1.10 -15.21
C THR A 95 -4.22 -0.06 -15.33
N SER A 96 -5.12 -0.02 -14.38
CA SER A 96 -6.17 0.99 -14.33
C SER A 96 -6.35 1.48 -12.91
N TRP A 97 -6.65 2.75 -12.76
CA TRP A 97 -7.14 3.27 -11.50
C TRP A 97 -8.47 2.61 -11.17
N PHE A 98 -8.70 2.35 -9.89
CA PHE A 98 -10.02 1.85 -9.49
C PHE A 98 -11.08 2.91 -9.75
N ASP A 99 -12.25 2.45 -10.22
CA ASP A 99 -13.38 3.34 -10.50
C ASP A 99 -13.75 4.16 -9.25
N GLY A 100 -13.79 5.48 -9.41
CA GLY A 100 -14.12 6.42 -8.33
C GLY A 100 -12.94 6.85 -7.44
N ILE A 101 -11.74 6.25 -7.55
CA ILE A 101 -10.58 6.65 -6.72
C ILE A 101 -10.10 8.08 -7.03
N ALA A 102 -9.93 8.44 -8.29
CA ALA A 102 -9.45 9.78 -8.65
C ALA A 102 -10.36 10.90 -8.13
N PRO A 103 -11.70 10.81 -8.23
CA PRO A 103 -12.62 11.73 -7.55
C PRO A 103 -12.45 11.77 -6.04
N VAL A 104 -12.24 10.62 -5.37
CA VAL A 104 -12.04 10.57 -3.91
C VAL A 104 -10.74 11.30 -3.53
N VAL A 105 -9.63 11.02 -4.20
CA VAL A 105 -8.35 11.72 -3.98
C VAL A 105 -8.52 13.24 -4.13
N ARG A 106 -9.20 13.70 -5.18
CA ARG A 106 -9.46 15.13 -5.39
C ARG A 106 -10.37 15.74 -4.32
N THR A 107 -11.39 15.02 -3.86
CA THR A 107 -12.28 15.48 -2.79
C THR A 107 -11.56 15.63 -1.46
N LEU A 108 -10.59 14.74 -1.20
CA LEU A 108 -9.78 14.75 0.02
C LEU A 108 -8.61 15.74 -0.03
N ALA A 109 -8.43 16.51 -1.12
CA ALA A 109 -7.32 17.46 -1.30
C ALA A 109 -7.26 18.62 -0.27
N ARG A 110 -8.31 18.78 0.55
CA ARG A 110 -8.26 19.70 1.71
C ARG A 110 -7.35 19.22 2.84
N TRP A 111 -6.98 17.95 2.85
CA TRP A 111 -5.98 17.39 3.75
C TRP A 111 -4.72 17.03 2.96
N PRO A 112 -3.54 17.22 3.55
CA PRO A 112 -2.30 16.69 3.00
C PRO A 112 -2.42 15.20 2.68
N GLN A 113 -1.95 14.79 1.51
CA GLN A 113 -1.98 13.39 1.10
C GLN A 113 -0.56 12.91 0.77
N ALA A 114 -0.29 11.65 1.10
CA ALA A 114 0.96 10.99 0.75
C ALA A 114 0.74 9.52 0.38
N ILE A 115 1.73 8.93 -0.29
CA ILE A 115 1.74 7.52 -0.65
C ILE A 115 2.88 6.82 0.10
N VAL A 116 2.59 5.64 0.69
CA VAL A 116 3.57 4.74 1.30
C VAL A 116 3.38 3.35 0.71
N SER A 117 4.31 2.90 -0.13
CA SER A 117 4.12 1.67 -0.90
C SER A 117 5.36 0.77 -0.91
N LEU A 118 5.14 -0.52 -1.19
CA LEU A 118 6.21 -1.47 -1.55
C LEU A 118 6.63 -1.37 -3.02
N ASN A 119 5.95 -0.53 -3.81
CA ASN A 119 6.39 -0.19 -5.16
C ASN A 119 7.50 0.87 -5.11
N THR A 120 8.25 1.03 -6.20
CA THR A 120 9.26 2.08 -6.28
C THR A 120 8.63 3.44 -6.54
N ARG A 121 9.24 4.49 -6.02
CA ARG A 121 8.77 5.86 -6.22
C ARG A 121 8.67 6.21 -7.71
N GLU A 122 9.64 5.77 -8.51
CA GLU A 122 9.65 6.02 -9.96
C GLU A 122 8.41 5.48 -10.65
N ASN A 123 8.02 4.22 -10.36
CA ASN A 123 6.82 3.61 -10.92
C ASN A 123 5.54 4.31 -10.47
N ILE A 124 5.47 4.73 -9.21
CA ILE A 124 4.33 5.45 -8.65
C ILE A 124 4.17 6.80 -9.33
N VAL A 125 5.25 7.58 -9.41
CA VAL A 125 5.23 8.92 -10.01
C VAL A 125 4.83 8.84 -11.49
N ALA A 126 5.38 7.90 -12.24
CA ALA A 126 5.00 7.71 -13.65
C ALA A 126 3.48 7.41 -13.81
N ALA A 127 2.88 6.65 -12.89
CA ALA A 127 1.44 6.38 -12.93
C ALA A 127 0.60 7.60 -12.51
N LEU A 128 1.07 8.39 -11.53
CA LEU A 128 0.42 9.63 -11.12
C LEU A 128 0.41 10.66 -12.26
N GLU A 129 1.53 10.84 -12.93
CA GLU A 129 1.68 11.74 -14.08
C GLU A 129 0.73 11.34 -15.23
N ALA A 130 0.64 10.04 -15.51
CA ALA A 130 -0.26 9.53 -16.55
C ALA A 130 -1.75 9.78 -16.27
N GLU A 131 -2.15 9.91 -14.98
CA GLU A 131 -3.52 10.19 -14.53
C GLU A 131 -3.79 11.69 -14.24
N GLY A 132 -2.73 12.53 -14.23
CA GLY A 132 -2.83 13.93 -13.84
C GLY A 132 -3.16 14.10 -12.34
N LEU A 133 -2.55 13.27 -11.51
CA LEU A 133 -2.66 13.27 -10.04
C LEU A 133 -1.32 13.54 -9.34
N GLU A 134 -0.27 13.91 -10.08
CA GLU A 134 1.07 14.17 -9.54
C GLU A 134 1.10 15.26 -8.47
N THR A 135 0.19 16.21 -8.56
CA THR A 135 0.08 17.31 -7.58
C THR A 135 -0.84 17.03 -6.41
N ALA A 136 -1.52 15.88 -6.40
CA ALA A 136 -2.45 15.52 -5.34
C ALA A 136 -1.74 14.97 -4.09
N PHE A 137 -0.48 14.58 -4.22
CA PHE A 137 0.30 13.97 -3.15
C PHE A 137 1.56 14.79 -2.85
N GLU A 138 1.69 15.22 -1.60
CA GLU A 138 2.84 16.02 -1.15
C GLU A 138 4.11 15.17 -0.99
N LEU A 139 3.94 13.88 -0.73
CA LEU A 139 5.03 12.93 -0.54
C LEU A 139 4.68 11.56 -1.11
N VAL A 140 5.66 10.96 -1.78
CA VAL A 140 5.61 9.57 -2.24
C VAL A 140 6.81 8.85 -1.64
N VAL A 141 6.55 7.87 -0.77
CA VAL A 141 7.56 7.01 -0.14
C VAL A 141 7.48 5.63 -0.77
N GLY A 142 8.42 5.33 -1.65
CA GLY A 142 8.60 4.00 -2.25
C GLY A 142 9.49 3.10 -1.39
N CYS A 143 9.54 1.83 -1.73
CA CYS A 143 10.27 0.82 -0.96
C CYS A 143 11.78 1.09 -0.85
N GLU A 144 12.38 1.68 -1.88
CA GLU A 144 13.82 1.98 -1.93
C GLU A 144 14.21 3.13 -0.99
N GLN A 145 13.26 4.00 -0.61
CA GLN A 145 13.55 5.17 0.23
C GLN A 145 13.70 4.80 1.71
N VAL A 146 13.05 3.73 2.16
CA VAL A 146 13.12 3.27 3.55
C VAL A 146 14.15 2.15 3.77
N GLY A 147 14.68 1.57 2.70
CA GLY A 147 15.61 0.44 2.76
C GLY A 147 14.93 -0.90 3.06
N TYR A 148 15.60 -1.97 2.66
CA TYR A 148 15.04 -3.33 2.57
C TYR A 148 14.40 -3.86 3.86
N HIS A 149 15.03 -3.64 5.03
CA HIS A 149 14.55 -4.14 6.32
C HIS A 149 13.57 -3.20 7.04
N ARG A 150 13.26 -2.06 6.44
CA ARG A 150 12.41 -1.01 7.01
C ARG A 150 11.12 -0.80 6.20
N GLN A 151 10.89 -1.66 5.20
CA GLN A 151 9.66 -1.69 4.39
C GLN A 151 8.50 -2.23 5.21
N LYS A 152 7.25 -1.95 4.77
CA LYS A 152 6.04 -2.53 5.38
C LYS A 152 6.20 -4.04 5.63
N PRO A 153 5.81 -4.57 6.79
CA PRO A 153 5.01 -3.94 7.84
C PRO A 153 5.78 -3.04 8.82
N MET A 154 7.09 -2.79 8.63
CA MET A 154 7.80 -1.82 9.44
C MET A 154 7.22 -0.43 9.23
N PRO A 155 7.12 0.40 10.30
CA PRO A 155 6.37 1.64 10.25
C PRO A 155 7.15 2.83 9.68
N ASP A 156 8.41 2.64 9.28
CA ASP A 156 9.35 3.73 9.00
C ASP A 156 8.83 4.71 7.93
N GLY A 157 8.39 4.21 6.78
CA GLY A 157 7.86 5.08 5.72
C GLY A 157 6.56 5.79 6.13
N LEU A 158 5.72 5.09 6.92
CA LEU A 158 4.48 5.66 7.42
C LEU A 158 4.75 6.75 8.46
N LEU A 159 5.71 6.52 9.38
CA LEU A 159 6.12 7.51 10.38
C LEU A 159 6.77 8.74 9.73
N GLU A 160 7.56 8.58 8.68
CA GLU A 160 8.09 9.70 7.92
C GLU A 160 6.97 10.59 7.36
N CYS A 161 5.94 9.98 6.77
CA CYS A 161 4.79 10.73 6.28
C CYS A 161 4.02 11.40 7.42
N VAL A 162 3.77 10.70 8.53
CA VAL A 162 3.10 11.27 9.71
C VAL A 162 3.85 12.48 10.23
N GLU A 163 5.17 12.38 10.41
CA GLU A 163 5.99 13.50 10.90
C GLU A 163 5.92 14.71 9.97
N ARG A 164 6.11 14.49 8.68
CA ARG A 164 6.12 15.59 7.68
C ARG A 164 4.76 16.26 7.52
N MET A 165 3.66 15.48 7.55
CA MET A 165 2.31 16.00 7.33
C MET A 165 1.70 16.65 8.57
N THR A 166 2.10 16.22 9.79
CA THR A 166 1.43 16.62 11.02
C THR A 166 2.29 17.40 11.98
N GLY A 167 3.61 17.38 11.81
CA GLY A 167 4.56 17.88 12.83
C GLY A 167 4.36 17.19 14.18
N MET A 168 3.84 15.94 14.19
CA MET A 168 3.49 15.16 15.40
C MET A 168 2.40 15.80 16.27
N ALA A 169 1.60 16.72 15.74
CA ALA A 169 0.46 17.31 16.45
C ALA A 169 -0.61 16.23 16.74
N ALA A 170 -1.27 16.36 17.88
CA ALA A 170 -2.35 15.44 18.27
C ALA A 170 -3.52 15.47 17.28
N GLY A 171 -3.90 14.29 16.77
CA GLY A 171 -4.99 14.17 15.80
C GLY A 171 -4.97 12.84 15.06
N THR A 172 -5.72 12.76 13.97
CA THR A 172 -5.92 11.54 13.21
C THR A 172 -5.24 11.62 11.84
N VAL A 173 -4.53 10.58 11.48
CA VAL A 173 -4.02 10.31 10.14
C VAL A 173 -4.66 9.03 9.65
N PHE A 174 -5.31 9.05 8.49
CA PHE A 174 -5.82 7.83 7.87
C PHE A 174 -4.74 7.17 7.02
N TYR A 175 -4.69 5.84 7.06
CA TYR A 175 -3.87 5.04 6.16
C TYR A 175 -4.73 3.98 5.49
N ILE A 176 -4.87 4.08 4.16
CA ILE A 176 -5.71 3.22 3.34
C ILE A 176 -4.82 2.20 2.61
N GLY A 177 -5.15 0.92 2.70
CA GLY A 177 -4.43 -0.14 2.00
C GLY A 177 -5.29 -1.39 1.80
N ASP A 178 -4.91 -2.25 0.84
CA ASP A 178 -5.67 -3.46 0.49
C ASP A 178 -5.08 -4.74 1.10
N HIS A 179 -3.89 -4.65 1.67
CA HIS A 179 -3.14 -5.82 2.13
C HIS A 179 -3.04 -5.88 3.68
N PRO A 180 -2.99 -7.09 4.30
CA PRO A 180 -2.80 -7.25 5.76
C PRO A 180 -1.64 -6.44 6.33
N ILE A 181 -0.53 -6.32 5.58
CA ILE A 181 0.64 -5.58 6.04
C ILE A 181 0.40 -4.08 6.20
N ASP A 182 -0.62 -3.51 5.57
CA ASP A 182 -0.96 -2.09 5.72
C ASP A 182 -1.57 -1.85 7.11
N ALA A 183 -2.47 -2.73 7.54
CA ALA A 183 -3.03 -2.68 8.88
C ALA A 183 -1.96 -2.95 9.94
N GLU A 184 -1.05 -3.93 9.69
CA GLU A 184 0.10 -4.20 10.57
C GLU A 184 1.03 -2.98 10.65
N CYS A 185 1.32 -2.33 9.51
CA CYS A 185 2.15 -1.13 9.45
C CYS A 185 1.55 0.01 10.27
N ALA A 186 0.24 0.23 10.16
CA ALA A 186 -0.48 1.23 10.95
C ALA A 186 -0.42 0.92 12.46
N ALA A 187 -0.60 -0.35 12.85
CA ALA A 187 -0.49 -0.78 14.24
C ALA A 187 0.92 -0.57 14.80
N ASN A 188 1.95 -0.93 14.04
CA ASN A 188 3.35 -0.73 14.41
C ASN A 188 3.72 0.75 14.51
N ALA A 189 3.15 1.59 13.62
CA ALA A 189 3.31 3.04 13.71
C ALA A 189 2.68 3.58 15.01
N ASN A 190 1.46 3.18 15.34
CA ASN A 190 0.80 3.57 16.59
C ASN A 190 1.59 3.16 17.82
N ALA A 191 2.09 1.92 17.88
CA ALA A 191 2.92 1.44 18.98
C ALA A 191 4.19 2.29 19.14
N THR A 192 4.81 2.68 18.03
CA THR A 192 6.01 3.53 18.02
C THR A 192 5.69 4.96 18.49
N LEU A 193 4.58 5.53 18.02
CA LEU A 193 4.12 6.88 18.40
C LEU A 193 3.79 6.94 19.89
N GLU A 194 3.06 5.95 20.39
CA GLU A 194 2.73 5.83 21.83
C GLU A 194 3.99 5.71 22.69
N ALA A 195 4.93 4.84 22.31
CA ALA A 195 6.20 4.68 23.04
C ALA A 195 7.04 5.97 23.07
N ARG A 196 6.87 6.86 22.08
CA ARG A 196 7.52 8.17 22.03
C ARG A 196 6.72 9.30 22.66
N GLY A 197 5.53 9.01 23.21
CA GLY A 197 4.65 10.00 23.87
C GLY A 197 3.92 10.93 22.91
N HIS A 198 3.77 10.55 21.61
CA HIS A 198 3.01 11.33 20.66
C HIS A 198 1.52 10.99 20.72
N ALA A 199 0.67 12.01 20.60
CA ALA A 199 -0.79 11.87 20.62
C ALA A 199 -1.43 11.81 19.24
N VAL A 200 -0.65 11.85 18.15
CA VAL A 200 -1.12 11.58 16.80
C VAL A 200 -1.42 10.09 16.63
N ARG A 201 -2.52 9.76 15.96
CA ARG A 201 -2.97 8.37 15.78
C ARG A 201 -3.18 8.06 14.30
N VAL A 202 -2.68 6.90 13.87
CA VAL A 202 -2.95 6.34 12.55
C VAL A 202 -4.16 5.42 12.62
N VAL A 203 -5.17 5.69 11.79
CA VAL A 203 -6.39 4.91 11.65
C VAL A 203 -6.33 4.17 10.31
N SER A 204 -6.27 2.84 10.36
CA SER A 204 -6.20 2.01 9.15
C SER A 204 -7.57 1.81 8.52
N ILE A 205 -7.64 1.91 7.18
CA ILE A 205 -8.81 1.59 6.37
C ILE A 205 -8.42 0.46 5.43
N GLY A 206 -8.99 -0.73 5.65
CA GLY A 206 -8.81 -1.88 4.76
C GLY A 206 -9.68 -1.73 3.52
N ALA A 207 -9.08 -1.55 2.36
CA ALA A 207 -9.78 -1.41 1.08
C ALA A 207 -9.89 -2.76 0.37
N SER A 208 -11.06 -3.07 -0.17
CA SER A 208 -11.29 -4.32 -0.89
C SER A 208 -12.37 -4.11 -1.96
N TYR A 209 -11.96 -3.49 -3.07
CA TYR A 209 -12.89 -3.08 -4.15
C TYR A 209 -13.28 -4.22 -5.09
N GLN A 210 -12.71 -5.40 -4.90
CA GLN A 210 -12.90 -6.52 -5.81
C GLN A 210 -13.91 -7.52 -5.28
N ALA A 211 -14.68 -8.10 -6.20
CA ALA A 211 -15.60 -9.18 -5.85
C ALA A 211 -14.85 -10.38 -5.26
N GLY A 212 -15.25 -10.81 -4.06
CA GLY A 212 -14.67 -11.95 -3.37
C GLY A 212 -13.38 -11.67 -2.61
N ALA A 213 -12.88 -10.45 -2.59
CA ALA A 213 -11.83 -10.05 -1.67
C ALA A 213 -12.37 -9.98 -0.23
N SER A 214 -11.57 -10.41 0.73
CA SER A 214 -11.94 -10.57 2.13
C SER A 214 -10.80 -10.10 3.03
N TRP A 215 -11.16 -9.70 4.24
CA TRP A 215 -10.21 -9.42 5.33
C TRP A 215 -9.99 -10.65 6.23
N ASP A 216 -10.53 -11.80 5.86
CA ASP A 216 -10.38 -13.03 6.62
C ASP A 216 -8.90 -13.44 6.71
N GLY A 217 -8.45 -13.77 7.93
CA GLY A 217 -7.07 -14.15 8.17
C GLY A 217 -6.08 -12.99 8.35
N TRP A 218 -6.52 -11.74 8.31
CA TRP A 218 -5.67 -10.61 8.69
C TRP A 218 -5.31 -10.71 10.18
N ARG A 219 -4.02 -10.65 10.50
CA ARG A 219 -3.53 -10.68 11.88
C ARG A 219 -3.95 -9.44 12.68
N VAL A 220 -3.92 -8.30 11.99
CA VAL A 220 -4.36 -7.02 12.51
C VAL A 220 -5.58 -6.62 11.70
N GLU A 221 -6.70 -6.46 12.38
CA GLU A 221 -7.90 -5.97 11.73
C GLU A 221 -7.78 -4.47 11.47
N PRO A 222 -8.13 -3.99 10.27
CA PRO A 222 -8.20 -2.56 10.02
C PRO A 222 -9.32 -1.93 10.85
N ALA A 223 -9.13 -0.68 11.28
CA ALA A 223 -10.13 0.05 12.05
C ALA A 223 -11.44 0.24 11.28
N HIS A 224 -11.35 0.40 9.97
CA HIS A 224 -12.49 0.45 9.06
C HIS A 224 -12.27 -0.46 7.87
N ARG A 225 -13.37 -0.86 7.22
CA ARG A 225 -13.38 -1.71 6.03
C ARG A 225 -14.25 -1.07 4.97
N VAL A 226 -13.75 -0.96 3.74
CA VAL A 226 -14.45 -0.35 2.62
C VAL A 226 -14.46 -1.27 1.40
N ARG A 227 -15.57 -1.29 0.70
CA ARG A 227 -15.75 -2.03 -0.54
C ARG A 227 -15.82 -1.14 -1.77
N THR A 228 -15.98 0.14 -1.55
CA THR A 228 -15.97 1.15 -2.61
C THR A 228 -15.12 2.35 -2.20
N PRO A 229 -14.49 3.04 -3.15
CA PRO A 229 -13.75 4.27 -2.84
C PRO A 229 -14.60 5.35 -2.14
N ALA A 230 -15.88 5.45 -2.47
CA ALA A 230 -16.78 6.46 -1.89
C ALA A 230 -16.93 6.30 -0.36
N GLU A 231 -16.93 5.06 0.16
CA GLU A 231 -17.02 4.80 1.61
C GLU A 231 -15.85 5.43 2.40
N ILE A 232 -14.70 5.66 1.75
CA ILE A 232 -13.56 6.35 2.38
C ILE A 232 -13.95 7.79 2.74
N LEU A 233 -14.69 8.48 1.87
CA LEU A 233 -15.14 9.85 2.14
C LEU A 233 -16.02 9.91 3.38
N ASP A 234 -16.94 8.96 3.52
CA ASP A 234 -17.87 8.90 4.66
C ASP A 234 -17.10 8.73 5.98
N ILE A 235 -16.08 7.87 6.00
CA ILE A 235 -15.23 7.64 7.18
C ILE A 235 -14.44 8.90 7.52
N VAL A 236 -13.73 9.48 6.55
CA VAL A 236 -12.86 10.64 6.78
C VAL A 236 -13.70 11.86 7.20
N HIS A 237 -14.83 12.12 6.55
CA HIS A 237 -15.70 13.25 6.88
C HIS A 237 -16.37 13.06 8.24
N SER A 238 -16.90 11.87 8.55
CA SER A 238 -17.55 11.61 9.84
C SER A 238 -16.56 11.80 11.00
N THR A 239 -15.31 11.41 10.82
CA THR A 239 -14.26 11.65 11.84
C THR A 239 -13.94 13.13 12.00
N ALA A 240 -13.85 13.88 10.88
CA ALA A 240 -13.60 15.32 10.92
C ALA A 240 -14.76 16.10 11.57
N ASP A 241 -15.98 15.61 11.45
CA ASP A 241 -17.20 16.26 11.95
C ASP A 241 -17.60 15.79 13.36
N SER A 242 -17.04 14.67 13.84
CA SER A 242 -17.36 14.12 15.17
C SER A 242 -16.72 14.92 16.31
N PRO A 243 -17.49 15.35 17.33
CA PRO A 243 -16.93 15.92 18.53
C PRO A 243 -16.19 14.82 19.34
N THR A 244 -14.97 15.07 19.78
CA THR A 244 -14.25 14.18 20.72
C THR A 244 -15.08 14.02 21.99
N SER A 245 -15.45 12.77 22.31
CA SER A 245 -15.96 12.44 23.64
C SER A 245 -14.83 12.63 24.66
N THR A 246 -15.01 13.56 25.57
CA THR A 246 -14.18 13.75 26.77
C THR A 246 -14.50 12.67 27.79
#